data_48427c94eaa219b75c28c259ffd51ff4
#
_entry.id   48427c94eaa219b75c28c259ffd51ff4
#
_cell.length_a   1.000
_cell.length_b   1.000
_cell.length_c   1.000
_cell.angle_alpha   90.00
_cell.angle_beta   90.00
_cell.angle_gamma   90.00
#
_symmetry.space_group_name_H-M   'P 1'
#
loop_
_entity.id
_entity.type
_entity.pdbx_description
1 polymer ?
#
loop_
_entity_poly.entity_id
_entity_poly.type
_entity_poly.pdbx_seq_one_letter_code
_entity_poly.pdbx_strand_id
1 'polypeptide(L)'
;MKMKKILILSAMLMVTASCQRAVIERELYGKLTLSLENSPIVESVTKADGAAVSTDDFSVFVSSDDATFSYIYKDMPSVVTLPVGDYIVSAENVSESVSLSQPDKWGQVRYAGTSAPVTVSAGLNPTSVSLTCKMVNTAVSVVFGENIDKHFTDYKITAYTVDTRKLEYTPSNTVGENPVVGYFNGGITLNYVFSGTYILENEPMTIVGSKVLQPATHLHLTFKMSEQNGTVGKPEIIVDATCTDLYETITVDPSEGGSFVTEQI
;
A
#
# COMPACT_ATOMS: atom_id res chain seq x y z
N MET A 1 81.30 27.62 -60.01
CA MET A 1 80.90 27.16 -58.70
C MET A 1 79.53 27.83 -58.43
N LYS A 2 78.43 27.00 -58.22
CA LYS A 2 77.04 27.42 -58.20
C LYS A 2 76.64 27.68 -56.76
N MET A 3 76.19 28.92 -56.45
CA MET A 3 75.57 29.24 -55.19
C MET A 3 74.09 28.93 -55.27
N LYS A 4 73.67 28.00 -54.41
CA LYS A 4 72.24 27.70 -54.22
C LYS A 4 71.62 28.69 -53.23
N LYS A 5 70.59 29.40 -53.70
CA LYS A 5 69.76 30.30 -52.91
C LYS A 5 68.79 29.40 -52.09
N ILE A 6 68.86 29.51 -50.78
CA ILE A 6 67.88 28.89 -49.88
C ILE A 6 66.80 29.94 -49.65
N LEU A 7 65.61 29.62 -50.09
CA LEU A 7 64.40 30.38 -49.85
C LEU A 7 63.77 29.92 -48.51
N ILE A 8 63.82 30.76 -47.50
CA ILE A 8 63.15 30.49 -46.21
C ILE A 8 61.70 30.93 -46.32
N LEU A 9 60.80 30.00 -46.47
CA LEU A 9 59.38 30.21 -46.44
C LEU A 9 58.92 30.21 -44.98
N SER A 10 58.67 31.42 -44.43
CA SER A 10 58.11 31.60 -43.08
C SER A 10 56.64 31.27 -43.12
N ALA A 11 56.26 30.09 -42.66
CA ALA A 11 54.86 29.71 -42.42
C ALA A 11 54.38 30.37 -41.13
N MET A 12 53.60 31.41 -41.24
CA MET A 12 52.91 32.06 -40.14
C MET A 12 51.74 31.18 -39.70
N LEU A 13 51.94 30.38 -38.65
CA LEU A 13 50.92 29.54 -38.06
C LEU A 13 50.00 30.44 -37.24
N MET A 14 48.85 30.84 -37.81
CA MET A 14 47.78 31.44 -37.03
C MET A 14 47.14 30.39 -36.13
N VAL A 15 47.53 30.40 -34.87
CA VAL A 15 46.80 29.67 -33.81
C VAL A 15 45.52 30.48 -33.54
N THR A 16 44.43 30.09 -34.17
CA THR A 16 43.09 30.52 -33.73
C THR A 16 42.81 29.85 -32.39
N ALA A 17 43.08 30.57 -31.31
CA ALA A 17 42.57 30.20 -30.00
C ALA A 17 41.06 30.28 -30.07
N SER A 18 40.44 29.17 -30.40
CA SER A 18 39.02 28.93 -30.18
C SER A 18 38.80 28.95 -28.65
N CYS A 19 38.46 30.14 -28.13
CA CYS A 19 37.81 30.21 -26.83
C CYS A 19 36.49 29.45 -26.94
N GLN A 20 36.53 28.15 -26.75
CA GLN A 20 35.34 27.46 -26.31
C GLN A 20 35.00 28.04 -24.93
N ARG A 21 34.11 29.03 -24.92
CA ARG A 21 33.36 29.35 -23.71
C ARG A 21 32.65 28.05 -23.33
N ALA A 22 33.23 27.34 -22.35
CA ALA A 22 32.48 26.38 -21.59
C ALA A 22 31.28 27.17 -21.05
N VAL A 23 30.11 26.93 -21.62
CA VAL A 23 28.86 27.37 -21.04
C VAL A 23 28.81 26.59 -19.74
N ILE A 24 29.23 27.23 -18.64
CA ILE A 24 28.95 26.74 -17.32
C ILE A 24 27.43 26.87 -17.22
N GLU A 25 26.72 25.80 -17.52
CA GLU A 25 25.33 25.67 -17.12
C GLU A 25 25.31 25.84 -15.60
N ARG A 26 25.03 27.08 -15.18
CA ARG A 26 24.72 27.32 -13.78
C ARG A 26 23.43 26.60 -13.53
N GLU A 27 23.53 25.46 -12.85
CA GLU A 27 22.35 24.88 -12.27
C GLU A 27 21.62 25.95 -11.48
N LEU A 28 20.43 26.29 -11.95
CA LEU A 28 19.58 27.22 -11.24
C LEU A 28 18.89 26.45 -10.13
N TYR A 29 18.90 27.01 -8.93
CA TYR A 29 18.25 26.41 -7.77
C TYR A 29 17.01 27.21 -7.40
N GLY A 30 15.99 26.50 -7.00
CA GLY A 30 14.78 27.01 -6.39
C GLY A 30 14.57 26.44 -4.99
N LYS A 31 13.43 26.77 -4.42
CA LYS A 31 13.06 26.39 -3.05
C LYS A 31 11.73 25.66 -3.03
N LEU A 32 11.61 24.70 -2.15
CA LEU A 32 10.38 23.94 -1.91
C LEU A 32 10.11 23.88 -0.41
N THR A 33 8.83 24.05 -0.04
CA THR A 33 8.32 23.78 1.32
C THR A 33 7.26 22.72 1.27
N LEU A 34 7.21 21.85 2.27
CA LEU A 34 6.25 20.76 2.37
C LEU A 34 5.44 20.87 3.67
N SER A 35 4.12 20.80 3.54
CA SER A 35 3.21 20.51 4.65
C SER A 35 2.64 19.11 4.45
N LEU A 36 2.81 18.25 5.44
CA LEU A 36 2.36 16.88 5.43
C LEU A 36 1.23 16.69 6.44
N GLU A 37 0.11 16.21 5.94
CA GLU A 37 -1.05 15.87 6.76
C GLU A 37 -1.39 14.39 6.61
N ASN A 38 -1.97 13.80 7.63
CA ASN A 38 -2.49 12.45 7.61
C ASN A 38 -4.02 12.48 7.72
N SER A 39 -4.69 11.79 6.81
CA SER A 39 -6.14 11.64 6.90
C SER A 39 -6.45 10.54 7.92
N PRO A 40 -7.11 10.85 9.04
CA PRO A 40 -7.44 9.84 10.06
C PRO A 40 -8.37 8.78 9.46
N ILE A 41 -8.18 7.54 9.88
CA ILE A 41 -9.17 6.48 9.65
C ILE A 41 -10.34 6.75 10.60
N VAL A 42 -11.57 6.70 10.07
CA VAL A 42 -12.78 6.98 10.84
C VAL A 42 -13.03 5.93 11.93
N GLU A 43 -12.50 4.70 11.74
CA GLU A 43 -12.48 3.66 12.76
C GLU A 43 -11.07 3.10 12.92
N SER A 44 -10.66 2.98 14.17
CA SER A 44 -9.40 2.35 14.54
C SER A 44 -9.41 0.88 14.15
N VAL A 45 -8.69 0.54 13.12
CA VAL A 45 -8.41 -0.86 12.75
C VAL A 45 -7.54 -1.54 13.81
N THR A 46 -6.86 -0.75 14.59
CA THR A 46 -6.14 -1.18 15.79
C THR A 46 -6.83 -0.56 17.01
N LYS A 47 -7.02 -1.29 18.08
CA LYS A 47 -7.58 -0.83 19.37
C LYS A 47 -6.77 0.29 20.06
N ALA A 48 -5.78 0.86 19.40
CA ALA A 48 -5.14 2.09 19.85
C ALA A 48 -6.11 3.24 19.55
N ASP A 49 -6.64 3.83 20.62
CA ASP A 49 -7.51 5.01 20.61
C ASP A 49 -7.22 5.92 19.41
N GLY A 50 -8.22 6.27 18.60
CA GLY A 50 -8.18 7.04 17.35
C GLY A 50 -7.27 8.27 17.29
N ALA A 51 -6.07 8.13 17.83
CA ALA A 51 -5.00 9.10 17.76
C ALA A 51 -4.54 9.20 16.30
N ALA A 52 -4.54 10.41 15.78
CA ALA A 52 -3.92 10.70 14.49
C ALA A 52 -2.49 10.14 14.51
N VAL A 53 -2.15 9.31 13.53
CA VAL A 53 -0.78 8.82 13.38
C VAL A 53 0.12 10.03 13.13
N SER A 54 1.18 10.20 13.95
CA SER A 54 2.14 11.28 13.72
C SER A 54 2.78 11.12 12.35
N THR A 55 2.91 12.22 11.62
CA THR A 55 3.63 12.26 10.35
C THR A 55 5.15 12.40 10.51
N ASP A 56 5.64 12.58 11.74
CA ASP A 56 7.04 12.86 12.03
C ASP A 56 8.01 11.85 11.42
N ASP A 57 7.68 10.56 11.50
CA ASP A 57 8.54 9.48 11.03
C ASP A 57 8.24 9.06 9.58
N PHE A 58 7.42 9.81 8.84
CA PHE A 58 7.15 9.50 7.44
C PHE A 58 8.40 9.73 6.58
N SER A 59 8.66 8.78 5.68
CA SER A 59 9.63 8.94 4.61
C SER A 59 9.05 9.84 3.53
N VAL A 60 9.78 10.88 3.16
CA VAL A 60 9.43 11.83 2.10
C VAL A 60 10.41 11.68 0.95
N PHE A 61 9.88 11.59 -0.25
CA PHE A 61 10.66 11.51 -1.49
C PHE A 61 10.29 12.69 -2.39
N VAL A 62 11.29 13.41 -2.84
CA VAL A 62 11.15 14.50 -3.82
C VAL A 62 11.89 14.06 -5.06
N SER A 63 11.15 13.66 -6.11
CA SER A 63 11.70 12.98 -7.28
C SER A 63 11.48 13.78 -8.55
N SER A 64 12.52 13.86 -9.37
CA SER A 64 12.48 14.31 -10.77
C SER A 64 12.94 13.16 -11.67
N ASP A 65 12.99 13.38 -12.98
CA ASP A 65 13.51 12.38 -13.93
C ASP A 65 14.99 12.03 -13.65
N ASP A 66 15.76 13.01 -13.13
CA ASP A 66 17.21 12.88 -12.97
C ASP A 66 17.65 12.54 -11.54
N ALA A 67 16.83 12.84 -10.52
CA ALA A 67 17.23 12.71 -9.12
C ALA A 67 16.04 12.44 -8.18
N THR A 68 16.33 11.72 -7.08
CA THR A 68 15.42 11.55 -5.93
C THR A 68 16.14 11.96 -4.66
N PHE A 69 15.50 12.85 -3.90
CA PHE A 69 15.92 13.30 -2.58
C PHE A 69 15.01 12.64 -1.53
N SER A 70 15.60 12.06 -0.50
CA SER A 70 14.85 11.34 0.54
C SER A 70 15.07 11.99 1.90
N TYR A 71 14.00 12.11 2.68
CA TYR A 71 14.02 12.70 4.02
C TYR A 71 13.13 11.88 4.96
N ILE A 72 13.39 11.97 6.27
CA ILE A 72 12.37 11.70 7.28
C ILE A 72 11.71 13.06 7.59
N TYR A 73 10.40 13.12 7.65
CA TYR A 73 9.67 14.39 7.67
C TYR A 73 10.08 15.31 8.84
N LYS A 74 10.24 14.79 10.06
CA LYS A 74 10.69 15.57 11.23
C LYS A 74 12.09 16.15 11.08
N ASP A 75 12.96 15.51 10.27
CA ASP A 75 14.35 15.90 10.05
C ASP A 75 14.51 16.69 8.74
N MET A 76 13.43 16.87 7.99
CA MET A 76 13.44 17.59 6.72
C MET A 76 13.64 19.09 6.95
N PRO A 77 14.53 19.75 6.22
CA PRO A 77 14.65 21.20 6.30
C PRO A 77 13.31 21.89 5.98
N SER A 78 12.96 22.94 6.73
CA SER A 78 11.74 23.72 6.47
C SER A 78 11.67 24.30 5.06
N VAL A 79 12.83 24.51 4.43
CA VAL A 79 12.98 24.91 3.02
C VAL A 79 14.05 24.04 2.38
N VAL A 80 13.66 23.25 1.40
CA VAL A 80 14.58 22.42 0.62
C VAL A 80 15.04 23.18 -0.61
N THR A 81 16.34 23.20 -0.86
CA THR A 81 16.94 23.80 -2.08
C THR A 81 17.14 22.69 -3.11
N LEU A 82 16.55 22.85 -4.29
CA LEU A 82 16.54 21.87 -5.37
C LEU A 82 16.97 22.54 -6.69
N PRO A 83 17.56 21.81 -7.63
CA PRO A 83 17.67 22.28 -9.02
C PRO A 83 16.29 22.71 -9.54
N VAL A 84 16.25 23.66 -10.45
CA VAL A 84 14.98 24.04 -11.11
C VAL A 84 14.49 22.87 -11.96
N GLY A 85 13.18 22.62 -11.94
CA GLY A 85 12.59 21.51 -12.67
C GLY A 85 11.23 21.08 -12.11
N ASP A 86 10.70 20.05 -12.71
CA ASP A 86 9.44 19.43 -12.27
C ASP A 86 9.72 18.27 -11.34
N TYR A 87 8.97 18.24 -10.25
CA TYR A 87 9.12 17.25 -9.18
C TYR A 87 7.77 16.62 -8.83
N ILE A 88 7.82 15.36 -8.41
CA ILE A 88 6.74 14.69 -7.72
C ILE A 88 7.19 14.50 -6.27
N VAL A 89 6.34 14.92 -5.32
CA VAL A 89 6.56 14.71 -3.89
C VAL A 89 5.68 13.56 -3.45
N SER A 90 6.28 12.55 -2.83
CA SER A 90 5.54 11.46 -2.19
C SER A 90 5.98 11.26 -0.76
N ALA A 91 5.10 10.72 0.06
CA ALA A 91 5.40 10.37 1.44
C ALA A 91 4.68 9.10 1.86
N GLU A 92 5.30 8.33 2.76
CA GLU A 92 4.72 7.13 3.34
C GLU A 92 5.26 6.87 4.74
N ASN A 93 4.42 6.28 5.61
CA ASN A 93 4.88 5.88 6.96
C ASN A 93 5.76 4.63 6.92
N VAL A 94 5.54 3.77 5.94
CA VAL A 94 6.24 2.49 5.77
C VAL A 94 6.14 2.06 4.31
N SER A 95 7.18 1.40 3.79
CA SER A 95 7.16 0.88 2.42
C SER A 95 6.12 -0.24 2.25
N GLU A 96 5.67 -0.44 1.03
CA GLU A 96 4.68 -1.47 0.71
C GLU A 96 5.10 -2.86 1.20
N SER A 97 6.31 -3.28 0.89
CA SER A 97 6.82 -4.60 1.28
C SER A 97 6.89 -4.78 2.80
N VAL A 98 7.28 -3.74 3.53
CA VAL A 98 7.34 -3.75 5.00
C VAL A 98 5.94 -3.76 5.58
N SER A 99 5.00 -2.99 5.02
CA SER A 99 3.61 -2.94 5.50
C SER A 99 2.88 -4.27 5.41
N LEU A 100 3.32 -5.16 4.51
CA LEU A 100 2.74 -6.49 4.35
C LEU A 100 3.43 -7.58 5.19
N SER A 101 4.63 -7.33 5.71
CA SER A 101 5.47 -8.34 6.37
C SER A 101 5.88 -8.01 7.80
N GLN A 102 5.74 -6.76 8.23
CA GLN A 102 6.20 -6.28 9.54
C GLN A 102 5.05 -5.65 10.35
N PRO A 103 5.06 -5.72 11.68
CA PRO A 103 6.12 -6.29 12.53
C PRO A 103 6.18 -7.82 12.50
N ASP A 104 5.17 -8.46 11.96
CA ASP A 104 5.07 -9.91 11.78
C ASP A 104 4.36 -10.20 10.45
N LYS A 105 4.08 -11.46 10.13
CA LYS A 105 3.42 -11.85 8.88
C LYS A 105 2.06 -11.19 8.63
N TRP A 106 1.44 -10.58 9.64
CA TRP A 106 0.13 -9.93 9.53
C TRP A 106 0.20 -8.55 8.89
N GLY A 107 1.35 -7.88 9.02
CA GLY A 107 1.58 -6.56 8.46
C GLY A 107 1.05 -5.42 9.30
N GLN A 108 0.95 -4.24 8.73
CA GLN A 108 0.51 -3.02 9.41
C GLN A 108 -0.12 -2.01 8.44
N VAL A 109 -0.78 -1.01 9.00
CA VAL A 109 -1.36 0.10 8.24
C VAL A 109 -0.26 0.83 7.46
N ARG A 110 -0.52 1.05 6.17
CA ARG A 110 0.31 1.91 5.32
C ARG A 110 -0.46 3.15 4.92
N TYR A 111 0.09 4.30 5.28
CA TYR A 111 -0.34 5.60 4.79
C TYR A 111 0.62 6.05 3.70
N ALA A 112 0.09 6.49 2.58
CA ALA A 112 0.90 7.07 1.53
C ALA A 112 0.13 8.20 0.81
N GLY A 113 0.89 9.11 0.24
CA GLY A 113 0.38 10.20 -0.58
C GLY A 113 1.39 10.57 -1.66
N THR A 114 0.87 11.13 -2.75
CA THR A 114 1.69 11.61 -3.88
C THR A 114 1.08 12.89 -4.40
N SER A 115 1.89 13.91 -4.62
CA SER A 115 1.45 15.19 -5.20
C SER A 115 1.20 15.06 -6.70
N ALA A 116 0.45 16.01 -7.27
CA ALA A 116 0.60 16.31 -8.68
C ALA A 116 2.05 16.80 -8.95
N PRO A 117 2.52 16.79 -10.20
CA PRO A 117 3.80 17.42 -10.56
C PRO A 117 3.82 18.89 -10.14
N VAL A 118 4.92 19.32 -9.54
CA VAL A 118 5.15 20.69 -9.07
C VAL A 118 6.42 21.25 -9.69
N THR A 119 6.36 22.47 -10.23
CA THR A 119 7.53 23.13 -10.82
C THR A 119 8.26 23.95 -9.77
N VAL A 120 9.54 23.63 -9.55
CA VAL A 120 10.46 24.41 -8.73
C VAL A 120 11.19 25.38 -9.66
N SER A 121 10.90 26.68 -9.51
CA SER A 121 11.50 27.75 -10.30
C SER A 121 12.65 28.42 -9.56
N ALA A 122 13.61 29.01 -10.32
CA ALA A 122 14.67 29.81 -9.74
C ALA A 122 14.09 31.01 -8.99
N GLY A 123 14.57 31.26 -7.77
CA GLY A 123 14.15 32.43 -7.02
C GLY A 123 14.20 32.26 -5.51
N LEU A 124 13.75 33.31 -4.81
CA LEU A 124 13.74 33.32 -3.35
C LEU A 124 12.44 32.77 -2.76
N ASN A 125 11.35 32.81 -3.52
CA ASN A 125 10.05 32.36 -3.08
C ASN A 125 9.97 30.83 -3.20
N PRO A 126 9.68 30.09 -2.12
CA PRO A 126 9.55 28.65 -2.19
C PRO A 126 8.25 28.24 -2.91
N THR A 127 8.32 27.17 -3.68
CA THR A 127 7.13 26.43 -4.13
C THR A 127 6.58 25.64 -2.94
N SER A 128 5.32 25.86 -2.59
CA SER A 128 4.67 25.18 -1.47
C SER A 128 3.91 23.96 -1.95
N VAL A 129 4.11 22.83 -1.29
CA VAL A 129 3.40 21.57 -1.51
C VAL A 129 2.66 21.22 -0.25
N SER A 130 1.36 20.92 -0.38
CA SER A 130 0.56 20.31 0.69
C SER A 130 0.21 18.89 0.25
N LEU A 131 0.54 17.91 1.07
CA LEU A 131 0.36 16.49 0.77
C LEU A 131 -0.42 15.82 1.89
N THR A 132 -1.53 15.17 1.53
CA THR A 132 -2.32 14.37 2.47
C THR A 132 -2.04 12.89 2.23
N CYS A 133 -1.53 12.20 3.24
CA CYS A 133 -1.36 10.76 3.22
C CYS A 133 -2.65 10.07 3.69
N LYS A 134 -3.08 9.07 2.93
CA LYS A 134 -4.26 8.25 3.23
C LYS A 134 -3.83 6.80 3.38
N MET A 135 -4.61 6.01 4.11
CA MET A 135 -4.42 4.56 4.12
C MET A 135 -4.58 4.00 2.70
N VAL A 136 -3.60 3.23 2.23
CA VAL A 136 -3.56 2.69 0.86
C VAL A 136 -3.71 1.17 0.81
N ASN A 137 -3.54 0.49 1.94
CA ASN A 137 -3.81 -0.94 2.08
C ASN A 137 -5.19 -1.19 2.70
N THR A 138 -5.56 -2.45 2.80
CA THR A 138 -6.84 -2.92 3.35
C THR A 138 -6.56 -3.82 4.54
N ALA A 139 -7.27 -3.61 5.63
CA ALA A 139 -7.28 -4.51 6.77
C ALA A 139 -8.29 -5.64 6.54
N VAL A 140 -7.95 -6.85 6.97
CA VAL A 140 -8.83 -8.02 6.90
C VAL A 140 -8.82 -8.73 8.25
N SER A 141 -9.98 -8.92 8.83
CA SER A 141 -10.20 -9.75 10.01
C SER A 141 -11.21 -10.85 9.73
N VAL A 142 -11.11 -11.93 10.51
CA VAL A 142 -12.01 -13.08 10.39
C VAL A 142 -12.67 -13.35 11.74
N VAL A 143 -13.96 -13.60 11.71
CA VAL A 143 -14.75 -13.99 12.87
C VAL A 143 -15.40 -15.35 12.58
N PHE A 144 -15.20 -16.32 13.47
CA PHE A 144 -15.94 -17.57 13.47
C PHE A 144 -17.14 -17.41 14.40
N GLY A 145 -18.34 -17.55 13.86
CA GLY A 145 -19.59 -17.43 14.60
C GLY A 145 -19.77 -18.55 15.63
N GLU A 146 -20.67 -18.33 16.57
CA GLU A 146 -20.84 -19.14 17.80
C GLU A 146 -21.10 -20.63 17.59
N ASN A 147 -21.57 -21.05 16.43
CA ASN A 147 -21.96 -22.45 16.20
C ASN A 147 -21.01 -23.20 15.25
N ILE A 148 -19.95 -22.58 14.76
CA ILE A 148 -19.02 -23.24 13.83
C ILE A 148 -18.35 -24.45 14.50
N ASP A 149 -17.91 -24.30 15.73
CA ASP A 149 -17.26 -25.34 16.54
C ASP A 149 -18.13 -26.55 16.84
N LYS A 150 -19.47 -26.41 16.78
CA LYS A 150 -20.42 -27.52 16.92
C LYS A 150 -20.55 -28.35 15.66
N HIS A 151 -20.16 -27.81 14.51
CA HIS A 151 -20.34 -28.47 13.22
C HIS A 151 -19.03 -28.83 12.54
N PHE A 152 -17.92 -28.16 12.89
CA PHE A 152 -16.63 -28.36 12.27
C PHE A 152 -15.52 -28.54 13.29
N THR A 153 -14.59 -29.46 12.98
CA THR A 153 -13.28 -29.55 13.64
C THR A 153 -12.19 -29.15 12.69
N ASP A 154 -11.02 -28.77 13.24
CA ASP A 154 -9.80 -28.43 12.48
C ASP A 154 -10.02 -27.38 11.40
N TYR A 155 -10.92 -26.43 11.67
CA TYR A 155 -11.29 -25.41 10.69
C TYR A 155 -10.39 -24.19 10.72
N LYS A 156 -10.22 -23.62 9.54
CA LYS A 156 -9.46 -22.37 9.31
C LYS A 156 -9.93 -21.65 8.07
N ILE A 157 -9.58 -20.37 7.99
CA ILE A 157 -9.67 -19.58 6.77
C ILE A 157 -8.26 -19.34 6.24
N THR A 158 -8.04 -19.63 4.97
CA THR A 158 -6.87 -19.21 4.22
C THR A 158 -7.25 -18.05 3.32
N ALA A 159 -6.73 -16.86 3.61
CA ALA A 159 -6.91 -15.66 2.80
C ALA A 159 -5.64 -15.41 1.98
N TYR A 160 -5.77 -15.23 0.65
CA TYR A 160 -4.62 -15.07 -0.24
C TYR A 160 -4.94 -14.20 -1.45
N THR A 161 -3.89 -13.61 -2.00
CA THR A 161 -3.93 -12.73 -3.17
C THR A 161 -2.98 -13.22 -4.26
N VAL A 162 -3.12 -12.70 -5.47
CA VAL A 162 -2.30 -13.10 -6.64
C VAL A 162 -0.82 -12.73 -6.48
N ASP A 163 -0.50 -11.76 -5.65
CA ASP A 163 0.86 -11.35 -5.29
C ASP A 163 1.55 -12.29 -4.29
N THR A 164 0.99 -13.50 -4.11
CA THR A 164 1.50 -14.56 -3.23
C THR A 164 1.33 -14.34 -1.73
N ARG A 165 0.74 -13.21 -1.30
CA ARG A 165 0.44 -13.01 0.11
C ARG A 165 -0.62 -14.01 0.58
N LYS A 166 -0.32 -14.69 1.68
CA LYS A 166 -1.20 -15.73 2.26
C LYS A 166 -1.19 -15.64 3.78
N LEU A 167 -2.38 -15.56 4.37
CA LEU A 167 -2.59 -15.57 5.82
C LEU A 167 -3.56 -16.68 6.21
N GLU A 168 -3.32 -17.30 7.34
CA GLU A 168 -4.20 -18.34 7.90
C GLU A 168 -4.81 -17.86 9.21
N TYR A 169 -6.13 -17.75 9.22
CA TYR A 169 -6.94 -17.41 10.38
C TYR A 169 -7.50 -18.70 10.97
N THR A 170 -7.30 -18.86 12.26
CA THR A 170 -7.73 -20.03 13.03
C THR A 170 -8.53 -19.57 14.26
N PRO A 171 -9.32 -20.43 14.90
CA PRO A 171 -9.99 -20.05 16.14
C PRO A 171 -9.04 -19.47 17.19
N SER A 172 -7.82 -19.98 17.27
CA SER A 172 -6.85 -19.52 18.28
C SER A 172 -6.29 -18.12 18.05
N ASN A 173 -6.31 -17.60 16.82
CA ASN A 173 -5.76 -16.27 16.51
C ASN A 173 -6.83 -15.23 16.18
N THR A 174 -8.10 -15.62 16.09
CA THR A 174 -9.23 -14.72 15.79
C THR A 174 -10.09 -14.38 16.99
N VAL A 175 -9.86 -15.01 18.15
CA VAL A 175 -10.60 -14.77 19.40
C VAL A 175 -9.69 -14.13 20.46
N GLY A 176 -10.31 -13.54 21.49
CA GLY A 176 -9.62 -12.92 22.62
C GLY A 176 -9.59 -11.40 22.54
N GLU A 177 -8.77 -10.78 23.36
CA GLU A 177 -8.71 -9.32 23.47
C GLU A 177 -8.07 -8.65 22.24
N ASN A 178 -7.21 -9.39 21.51
CA ASN A 178 -6.48 -8.87 20.36
C ASN A 178 -6.54 -9.87 19.19
N PRO A 179 -7.69 -9.97 18.49
CA PRO A 179 -7.78 -10.79 17.31
C PRO A 179 -6.83 -10.26 16.23
N VAL A 180 -6.22 -11.18 15.47
CA VAL A 180 -5.28 -10.77 14.41
C VAL A 180 -6.01 -10.06 13.27
N VAL A 181 -5.37 -9.02 12.77
CA VAL A 181 -5.77 -8.29 11.58
C VAL A 181 -4.65 -8.41 10.55
N GLY A 182 -4.99 -8.93 9.37
CA GLY A 182 -4.04 -9.04 8.27
C GLY A 182 -4.17 -7.84 7.33
N TYR A 183 -3.04 -7.34 6.83
CA TYR A 183 -3.04 -6.23 5.88
C TYR A 183 -2.68 -6.73 4.48
N PHE A 184 -3.42 -6.28 3.49
CA PHE A 184 -3.28 -6.61 2.08
C PHE A 184 -3.26 -5.33 1.25
N ASN A 185 -2.71 -5.37 0.05
CA ASN A 185 -2.79 -4.24 -0.86
C ASN A 185 -4.24 -3.95 -1.23
N GLY A 186 -4.60 -2.67 -1.32
CA GLY A 186 -5.88 -2.26 -1.88
C GLY A 186 -5.93 -2.41 -3.41
N GLY A 187 -7.13 -2.50 -3.96
CA GLY A 187 -7.35 -2.62 -5.41
C GLY A 187 -7.13 -4.01 -6.00
N ILE A 188 -6.81 -5.03 -5.19
CA ILE A 188 -6.58 -6.40 -5.64
C ILE A 188 -7.68 -7.34 -5.15
N THR A 189 -7.80 -8.51 -5.77
CA THR A 189 -8.75 -9.53 -5.36
C THR A 189 -8.16 -10.39 -4.24
N LEU A 190 -8.83 -10.40 -3.09
CA LEU A 190 -8.64 -11.37 -2.02
C LEU A 190 -9.45 -12.61 -2.35
N ASN A 191 -8.80 -13.76 -2.35
CA ASN A 191 -9.47 -15.06 -2.33
C ASN A 191 -9.42 -15.60 -0.90
N TYR A 192 -10.49 -16.23 -0.46
CA TYR A 192 -10.53 -16.89 0.84
C TYR A 192 -11.10 -18.28 0.73
N VAL A 193 -10.56 -19.19 1.53
CA VAL A 193 -10.94 -20.60 1.60
C VAL A 193 -11.19 -20.94 3.06
N PHE A 194 -12.43 -21.24 3.41
CA PHE A 194 -12.74 -21.99 4.61
C PHE A 194 -12.43 -23.47 4.37
N SER A 195 -11.75 -24.10 5.29
CA SER A 195 -11.54 -25.56 5.31
C SER A 195 -11.74 -26.08 6.71
N GLY A 196 -12.39 -27.26 6.85
CA GLY A 196 -12.64 -27.92 8.12
C GLY A 196 -13.22 -29.31 7.89
N THR A 197 -13.29 -30.12 8.94
CA THR A 197 -13.94 -31.42 8.91
C THR A 197 -15.34 -31.30 9.49
N TYR A 198 -16.35 -31.61 8.68
CA TYR A 198 -17.75 -31.59 9.11
C TYR A 198 -18.02 -32.78 10.05
N ILE A 199 -18.41 -32.49 11.28
CA ILE A 199 -18.46 -33.50 12.38
C ILE A 199 -19.46 -34.61 12.09
N LEU A 200 -20.64 -34.28 11.54
CA LEU A 200 -21.73 -35.24 11.39
C LEU A 200 -21.38 -36.37 10.39
N GLU A 201 -20.67 -36.04 9.33
CA GLU A 201 -20.31 -36.97 8.26
C GLU A 201 -18.85 -37.40 8.33
N ASN A 202 -18.06 -36.74 9.18
CA ASN A 202 -16.60 -36.89 9.29
C ASN A 202 -15.89 -36.68 7.94
N GLU A 203 -16.38 -35.74 7.13
CA GLU A 203 -15.87 -35.45 5.80
C GLU A 203 -15.23 -34.03 5.73
N PRO A 204 -14.15 -33.86 4.95
CA PRO A 204 -13.56 -32.57 4.75
C PRO A 204 -14.52 -31.69 3.93
N MET A 205 -14.70 -30.47 4.38
CA MET A 205 -15.48 -29.45 3.66
C MET A 205 -14.61 -28.25 3.34
N THR A 206 -14.81 -27.70 2.13
CA THR A 206 -14.12 -26.51 1.67
C THR A 206 -15.12 -25.54 1.06
N ILE A 207 -15.06 -24.28 1.51
CA ILE A 207 -15.87 -23.19 0.99
C ILE A 207 -14.90 -22.12 0.46
N VAL A 208 -15.08 -21.69 -0.77
CA VAL A 208 -14.24 -20.68 -1.39
C VAL A 208 -15.05 -19.43 -1.75
N GLY A 209 -14.42 -18.28 -1.66
CA GLY A 209 -15.00 -17.03 -2.09
C GLY A 209 -13.91 -16.02 -2.43
N SER A 210 -14.35 -14.87 -2.95
CA SER A 210 -13.43 -13.79 -3.29
C SER A 210 -14.08 -12.43 -3.11
N LYS A 211 -13.26 -11.41 -2.85
CA LYS A 211 -13.67 -10.01 -2.73
C LYS A 211 -12.58 -9.10 -3.27
N VAL A 212 -12.96 -8.08 -4.02
CA VAL A 212 -12.05 -7.00 -4.39
C VAL A 212 -11.84 -6.10 -3.18
N LEU A 213 -10.60 -5.97 -2.73
CA LEU A 213 -10.23 -5.11 -1.62
C LEU A 213 -10.22 -3.64 -2.06
N GLN A 214 -10.85 -2.79 -1.28
CA GLN A 214 -10.80 -1.35 -1.51
C GLN A 214 -9.71 -0.73 -0.61
N PRO A 215 -8.87 0.18 -1.10
CA PRO A 215 -7.95 0.93 -0.25
C PRO A 215 -8.68 1.64 0.89
N ALA A 216 -8.04 1.75 2.04
CA ALA A 216 -8.59 2.42 3.23
C ALA A 216 -9.88 1.79 3.76
N THR A 217 -10.03 0.48 3.64
CA THR A 217 -11.17 -0.26 4.20
C THR A 217 -10.71 -1.32 5.21
N HIS A 218 -11.64 -1.74 6.05
CA HIS A 218 -11.49 -2.91 6.90
C HIS A 218 -12.54 -3.95 6.50
N LEU A 219 -12.09 -5.04 5.92
CA LEU A 219 -12.94 -6.17 5.55
C LEU A 219 -13.07 -7.13 6.74
N HIS A 220 -14.29 -7.28 7.26
CA HIS A 220 -14.63 -8.30 8.24
C HIS A 220 -15.26 -9.49 7.54
N LEU A 221 -14.63 -10.65 7.60
CA LEU A 221 -15.17 -11.92 7.10
C LEU A 221 -15.78 -12.68 8.28
N THR A 222 -17.09 -12.74 8.37
CA THR A 222 -17.78 -13.48 9.41
C THR A 222 -18.36 -14.77 8.82
N PHE A 223 -17.95 -15.90 9.37
CA PHE A 223 -18.44 -17.23 9.03
C PHE A 223 -19.44 -17.68 10.07
N LYS A 224 -20.68 -17.89 9.68
CA LYS A 224 -21.76 -18.33 10.57
C LYS A 224 -22.47 -19.54 10.00
N MET A 225 -22.99 -20.38 10.87
CA MET A 225 -23.98 -21.37 10.49
C MET A 225 -25.36 -20.72 10.52
N SER A 226 -26.06 -20.79 9.40
CA SER A 226 -27.46 -20.35 9.34
C SER A 226 -28.35 -21.41 9.95
N GLU A 227 -28.97 -21.11 11.07
CA GLU A 227 -29.99 -21.98 11.68
C GLU A 227 -31.35 -21.72 11.03
N GLN A 228 -31.69 -22.50 10.03
CA GLN A 228 -33.08 -22.56 9.55
C GLN A 228 -33.82 -23.74 10.19
N ASN A 229 -34.74 -23.44 11.10
CA ASN A 229 -35.78 -24.35 11.60
C ASN A 229 -35.27 -25.71 12.16
N GLY A 230 -34.17 -25.74 12.91
CA GLY A 230 -33.67 -26.95 13.56
C GLY A 230 -32.97 -27.97 12.63
N THR A 231 -32.83 -27.64 11.36
CA THR A 231 -31.95 -28.34 10.42
C THR A 231 -30.63 -27.59 10.36
N VAL A 232 -29.52 -28.34 10.33
CA VAL A 232 -28.19 -27.75 10.14
C VAL A 232 -28.23 -26.84 8.92
N GLY A 233 -28.10 -25.55 9.17
CA GLY A 233 -28.26 -24.56 8.12
C GLY A 233 -27.00 -24.39 7.30
N LYS A 234 -27.11 -23.63 6.27
CA LYS A 234 -26.03 -23.25 5.36
C LYS A 234 -25.03 -22.36 6.10
N PRO A 235 -23.72 -22.56 5.94
CA PRO A 235 -22.77 -21.56 6.43
C PRO A 235 -22.99 -20.24 5.71
N GLU A 236 -23.12 -19.17 6.49
CA GLU A 236 -23.31 -17.82 6.01
C GLU A 236 -22.02 -17.04 6.21
N ILE A 237 -21.55 -16.36 5.16
CA ILE A 237 -20.42 -15.46 5.24
C ILE A 237 -20.95 -14.04 5.14
N ILE A 238 -20.79 -13.27 6.21
CA ILE A 238 -21.11 -11.85 6.22
C ILE A 238 -19.80 -11.09 6.03
N VAL A 239 -19.77 -10.26 5.00
CA VAL A 239 -18.65 -9.37 4.71
C VAL A 239 -19.07 -7.96 5.08
N ASP A 240 -18.42 -7.41 6.10
CA ASP A 240 -18.60 -6.05 6.55
C ASP A 240 -17.36 -5.24 6.17
N ALA A 241 -17.55 -4.16 5.42
CA ALA A 241 -16.49 -3.23 5.07
C ALA A 241 -16.74 -1.89 5.75
N THR A 242 -16.06 -1.63 6.83
CA THR A 242 -16.33 -0.53 7.78
C THR A 242 -16.26 0.90 7.21
N CYS A 243 -15.79 1.14 6.01
CA CYS A 243 -15.85 2.48 5.40
C CYS A 243 -17.06 2.72 4.50
N THR A 244 -17.76 1.68 4.15
CA THR A 244 -19.04 1.71 3.44
C THR A 244 -19.82 0.52 3.98
N ASP A 245 -20.97 0.69 4.56
CA ASP A 245 -21.85 -0.39 5.05
C ASP A 245 -22.26 -1.32 3.89
N LEU A 246 -21.28 -1.93 3.27
CA LEU A 246 -21.48 -2.98 2.27
C LEU A 246 -21.55 -4.29 3.02
N TYR A 247 -22.76 -4.73 3.31
CA TYR A 247 -23.03 -6.07 3.78
C TYR A 247 -23.20 -6.97 2.56
N GLU A 248 -22.30 -7.91 2.40
CA GLU A 248 -22.47 -8.98 1.42
C GLU A 248 -22.61 -10.31 2.17
N THR A 249 -23.77 -10.92 2.07
CA THR A 249 -24.05 -12.23 2.63
C THR A 249 -23.82 -13.28 1.56
N ILE A 250 -22.84 -14.15 1.77
CA ILE A 250 -22.60 -15.31 0.91
C ILE A 250 -23.18 -16.53 1.63
N THR A 251 -24.25 -17.06 1.10
CA THR A 251 -24.87 -18.29 1.63
C THR A 251 -24.34 -19.48 0.85
N VAL A 252 -23.76 -20.46 1.54
CA VAL A 252 -23.26 -21.69 0.92
C VAL A 252 -24.12 -22.85 1.38
N ASP A 253 -24.60 -23.66 0.42
CA ASP A 253 -25.31 -24.89 0.71
C ASP A 253 -24.33 -26.07 0.82
N PRO A 254 -24.11 -26.62 2.01
CA PRO A 254 -23.20 -27.74 2.16
C PRO A 254 -23.71 -29.03 1.50
N SER A 255 -25.00 -29.13 1.16
CA SER A 255 -25.59 -30.29 0.50
C SER A 255 -25.36 -30.36 -1.01
N GLU A 256 -24.92 -29.26 -1.65
CA GLU A 256 -24.72 -29.18 -3.10
C GLU A 256 -23.24 -29.28 -3.53
N GLY A 257 -22.37 -29.84 -2.73
CA GLY A 257 -21.00 -30.17 -3.17
C GLY A 257 -20.16 -28.95 -3.60
N GLY A 258 -20.38 -27.80 -2.98
CA GLY A 258 -19.52 -26.62 -3.19
C GLY A 258 -19.92 -25.69 -4.34
N SER A 259 -21.15 -25.75 -4.81
CA SER A 259 -21.68 -24.73 -5.73
C SER A 259 -22.04 -23.43 -5.00
N PHE A 260 -21.56 -22.30 -5.49
CA PHE A 260 -21.78 -20.98 -4.91
C PHE A 260 -22.96 -20.27 -5.59
N VAL A 261 -23.81 -19.64 -4.78
CA VAL A 261 -24.73 -18.62 -5.26
C VAL A 261 -24.31 -17.30 -4.62
N THR A 262 -23.81 -16.38 -5.43
CA THR A 262 -23.57 -14.99 -5.02
C THR A 262 -24.81 -14.21 -5.35
N GLU A 263 -25.62 -13.85 -4.36
CA GLU A 263 -26.64 -12.82 -4.55
C GLU A 263 -26.01 -11.47 -4.22
N GLN A 264 -25.88 -10.61 -5.22
CA GLN A 264 -25.60 -9.18 -5.04
C GLN A 264 -26.93 -8.50 -4.75
N ILE A 265 -27.00 -7.80 -3.61
CA ILE A 265 -28.07 -6.86 -3.28
C ILE A 265 -27.60 -5.46 -3.67
#